data_ccf71d0f8187aa94e53df23612619de8
#
_entry.id   ccf71d0f8187aa94e53df23612619de8
#
_cell.length_a   1.000
_cell.length_b   1.000
_cell.length_c   1.000
_cell.angle_alpha   90.00
_cell.angle_beta   90.00
_cell.angle_gamma   90.00
#
_symmetry.space_group_name_H-M   'P 1'
#
loop_
_entity.id
_entity.type
_entity.pdbx_description
1 polymer ?
#
loop_
_entity_poly.entity_id
_entity_poly.type
_entity_poly.pdbx_seq_one_letter_code
_entity_poly.pdbx_strand_id
1 'polypeptide(L)'
;MTAAPGTDPLDTIPLFDVKIPLTPARAAAIRRVLAALGAIPAQRRELDLREHQLITGARTAGATWQQIAARLGYKDRQAAQQRHQALARALEPPSRTRPRQL
;
A
#
# COMPACT_ATOMS: atom_id res chain seq x y z
N MET A 1 2.41 -42.04 -2.94
CA MET A 1 2.72 -41.77 -3.29
C MET A 1 2.90 -41.28 -3.60
N THR A 2 2.67 -40.98 -3.55
CA THR A 2 2.89 -40.59 -3.91
C THR A 2 3.00 -39.80 -4.20
N ALA A 3 2.87 -39.48 -3.96
CA ALA A 3 3.01 -38.78 -4.30
C ALA A 3 3.24 -38.33 -4.66
N ALA A 4 3.10 -38.54 -4.52
CA ALA A 4 3.39 -38.30 -5.00
C ALA A 4 3.94 -37.79 -5.32
N PRO A 5 3.98 -38.36 -5.42
CA PRO A 5 4.84 -37.81 -6.21
C PRO A 5 4.60 -36.45 -6.44
N GLY A 6 3.78 -36.24 -6.84
CA GLY A 6 3.62 -34.96 -7.08
C GLY A 6 3.71 -34.12 -6.00
N THR A 7 4.17 -34.62 -5.09
CA THR A 7 4.13 -33.88 -3.97
C THR A 7 5.28 -33.04 -3.81
N ASP A 8 5.57 -32.25 -4.75
CA ASP A 8 6.45 -31.26 -4.49
C ASP A 8 5.96 -30.35 -3.39
N PRO A 9 6.80 -29.72 -2.64
CA PRO A 9 6.38 -28.93 -1.49
C PRO A 9 5.41 -27.82 -1.82
N LEU A 10 5.54 -27.27 -2.97
CA LEU A 10 4.60 -26.22 -3.35
C LEU A 10 3.23 -26.78 -3.53
N ASP A 11 3.15 -27.98 -4.02
CA ASP A 11 1.87 -28.58 -4.25
C ASP A 11 1.20 -28.98 -2.98
N THR A 12 1.96 -29.11 -1.92
CA THR A 12 1.37 -29.54 -0.69
C THR A 12 1.01 -28.42 0.23
N ILE A 13 1.16 -27.19 -0.19
CA ILE A 13 0.72 -26.10 0.61
C ILE A 13 -0.78 -26.11 0.66
N PRO A 14 -1.35 -26.34 1.83
CA PRO A 14 -2.79 -26.57 1.90
C PRO A 14 -3.61 -25.43 1.37
N LEU A 15 -3.16 -24.22 1.55
CA LEU A 15 -3.94 -23.10 1.11
C LEU A 15 -4.20 -23.12 -0.37
N PHE A 16 -3.28 -23.66 -1.12
CA PHE A 16 -3.42 -23.64 -2.56
C PHE A 16 -3.83 -24.95 -3.14
N ASP A 17 -3.64 -26.01 -2.35
CA ASP A 17 -3.92 -27.32 -2.84
C ASP A 17 -5.27 -27.83 -2.56
N VAL A 18 -5.91 -27.29 -1.58
CA VAL A 18 -7.19 -27.81 -1.18
C VAL A 18 -8.21 -27.54 -2.25
N LYS A 19 -8.90 -28.59 -2.64
CA LYS A 19 -9.95 -28.45 -3.62
C LYS A 19 -11.23 -28.12 -2.93
N ILE A 20 -11.46 -26.86 -2.71
CA ILE A 20 -12.67 -26.42 -2.05
C ILE A 20 -13.72 -26.10 -3.10
N PRO A 21 -14.89 -26.71 -3.01
CA PRO A 21 -15.91 -26.42 -4.02
C PRO A 21 -16.28 -24.96 -4.03
N LEU A 22 -16.46 -24.43 -5.20
CA LEU A 22 -16.84 -23.04 -5.35
C LEU A 22 -18.36 -22.96 -5.41
N THR A 23 -18.96 -22.87 -4.24
CA THR A 23 -20.41 -22.70 -4.17
C THR A 23 -20.75 -21.25 -4.42
N PRO A 24 -22.01 -20.96 -4.72
CA PRO A 24 -22.42 -19.55 -4.90
C PRO A 24 -22.13 -18.69 -3.68
N ALA A 25 -22.31 -19.25 -2.48
CA ALA A 25 -22.04 -18.50 -1.28
C ALA A 25 -20.56 -18.18 -1.17
N ARG A 26 -19.72 -19.15 -1.48
CA ARG A 26 -18.29 -18.95 -1.41
C ARG A 26 -17.84 -17.96 -2.48
N ALA A 27 -18.40 -18.06 -3.69
CA ALA A 27 -18.05 -17.13 -4.73
C ALA A 27 -18.44 -15.71 -4.35
N ALA A 28 -19.59 -15.55 -3.71
CA ALA A 28 -20.00 -14.23 -3.26
C ALA A 28 -19.07 -13.69 -2.19
N ALA A 29 -18.64 -14.55 -1.28
CA ALA A 29 -17.72 -14.15 -0.24
C ALA A 29 -16.39 -13.70 -0.85
N ILE A 30 -15.90 -14.44 -1.82
CA ILE A 30 -14.67 -14.08 -2.49
C ILE A 30 -14.80 -12.73 -3.16
N ARG A 31 -15.92 -12.50 -3.85
CA ARG A 31 -16.13 -11.23 -4.52
C ARG A 31 -16.12 -10.07 -3.53
N ARG A 32 -16.75 -10.27 -2.38
CA ARG A 32 -16.78 -9.21 -1.37
C ARG A 32 -15.39 -8.89 -0.86
N VAL A 33 -14.60 -9.93 -0.59
CA VAL A 33 -13.25 -9.71 -0.10
C VAL A 33 -12.39 -9.04 -1.15
N LEU A 34 -12.51 -9.49 -2.40
CA LEU A 34 -11.74 -8.88 -3.46
C LEU A 34 -12.12 -7.43 -3.68
N ALA A 35 -13.41 -7.12 -3.55
CA ALA A 35 -13.83 -5.74 -3.65
C ALA A 35 -13.23 -4.89 -2.55
N ALA A 36 -13.19 -5.44 -1.34
CA ALA A 36 -12.57 -4.72 -0.23
C ALA A 36 -11.08 -4.51 -0.47
N LEU A 37 -10.41 -5.53 -0.98
CA LEU A 37 -9.01 -5.38 -1.32
C LEU A 37 -8.80 -4.33 -2.39
N GLY A 38 -9.71 -4.26 -3.34
CA GLY A 38 -9.61 -3.28 -4.41
C GLY A 38 -9.75 -1.85 -3.93
N ALA A 39 -10.32 -1.63 -2.75
CA ALA A 39 -10.43 -0.30 -2.20
C ALA A 39 -9.15 0.17 -1.52
N ILE A 40 -8.24 -0.75 -1.22
CA ILE A 40 -7.03 -0.40 -0.47
C ILE A 40 -6.17 0.66 -1.17
N PRO A 41 -5.93 0.55 -2.49
CA PRO A 41 -5.08 1.58 -3.12
C PRO A 41 -5.62 2.99 -2.96
N ALA A 42 -6.94 3.17 -3.06
CA ALA A 42 -7.51 4.49 -2.86
C ALA A 42 -7.36 4.95 -1.41
N GLN A 43 -7.52 4.04 -0.47
CA GLN A 43 -7.34 4.38 0.93
C GLN A 43 -5.90 4.76 1.23
N ARG A 44 -4.95 4.07 0.64
CA ARG A 44 -3.55 4.44 0.81
C ARG A 44 -3.27 5.81 0.26
N ARG A 45 -3.85 6.11 -0.89
CA ARG A 45 -3.67 7.40 -1.49
C ARG A 45 -4.22 8.50 -0.62
N GLU A 46 -5.37 8.25 -0.01
CA GLU A 46 -5.95 9.20 0.93
C GLU A 46 -5.05 9.42 2.13
N LEU A 47 -4.49 8.35 2.66
CA LEU A 47 -3.59 8.47 3.78
C LEU A 47 -2.30 9.19 3.39
N ASP A 48 -1.79 8.90 2.21
CA ASP A 48 -0.60 9.58 1.72
C ASP A 48 -0.85 11.08 1.58
N LEU A 49 -1.99 11.44 1.05
CA LEU A 49 -2.34 12.84 0.92
C LEU A 49 -2.45 13.50 2.28
N ARG A 50 -3.10 12.83 3.21
CA ARG A 50 -3.24 13.37 4.55
C ARG A 50 -1.89 13.50 5.23
N GLU A 51 -1.03 12.51 5.06
CA GLU A 51 0.31 12.59 5.65
C GLU A 51 1.06 13.79 5.09
N HIS A 52 1.01 13.98 3.79
CA HIS A 52 1.68 15.11 3.16
C HIS A 52 1.15 16.43 3.68
N GLN A 53 -0.17 16.56 3.78
CA GLN A 53 -0.78 17.78 4.25
C GLN A 53 -0.42 18.08 5.70
N LEU A 54 -0.43 17.05 6.54
CA LEU A 54 -0.12 17.26 7.94
C LEU A 54 1.34 17.59 8.16
N ILE A 55 2.23 16.98 7.41
CA ILE A 55 3.63 17.31 7.51
C ILE A 55 3.86 18.76 7.09
N THR A 56 3.24 19.14 5.98
CA THR A 56 3.37 20.50 5.50
C THR A 56 2.85 21.48 6.55
N GLY A 57 1.70 21.19 7.12
CA GLY A 57 1.15 22.03 8.17
C GLY A 57 2.03 22.10 9.40
N ALA A 58 2.58 20.97 9.81
CA ALA A 58 3.46 20.94 10.96
C ALA A 58 4.72 21.78 10.72
N ARG A 59 5.29 21.66 9.54
CA ARG A 59 6.48 22.47 9.20
C ARG A 59 6.13 23.95 9.20
N THR A 60 5.01 24.30 8.63
CA THR A 60 4.57 25.68 8.61
C THR A 60 4.37 26.22 10.02
N ALA A 61 3.89 25.38 10.91
CA ALA A 61 3.69 25.77 12.30
C ALA A 61 4.99 25.79 13.12
N GLY A 62 6.08 25.32 12.56
CA GLY A 62 7.37 25.37 13.23
C GLY A 62 7.88 24.07 13.79
N ALA A 63 7.20 22.95 13.52
CA ALA A 63 7.68 21.67 14.00
C ALA A 63 8.97 21.28 13.29
N THR A 64 9.87 20.64 14.02
CA THR A 64 11.12 20.19 13.43
C THR A 64 10.91 18.84 12.77
N TRP A 65 11.80 18.53 11.84
CA TRP A 65 11.77 17.22 11.21
C TRP A 65 11.96 16.10 12.22
N GLN A 66 12.72 16.37 13.26
CA GLN A 66 12.90 15.40 14.33
C GLN A 66 11.57 15.09 15.01
N GLN A 67 10.80 16.12 15.30
CA GLN A 67 9.50 15.93 15.92
C GLN A 67 8.55 15.16 15.00
N ILE A 68 8.57 15.49 13.73
CA ILE A 68 7.73 14.81 12.76
C ILE A 68 8.12 13.34 12.66
N ALA A 69 9.41 13.07 12.57
CA ALA A 69 9.88 11.69 12.48
C ALA A 69 9.46 10.88 13.70
N ALA A 70 9.55 11.48 14.87
CA ALA A 70 9.18 10.78 16.08
C ALA A 70 7.71 10.40 16.09
N ARG A 71 6.85 11.30 15.61
CA ARG A 71 5.43 11.02 15.61
C ARG A 71 5.01 9.99 14.57
N LEU A 72 5.68 9.99 13.43
CA LEU A 72 5.34 9.07 12.36
C LEU A 72 6.09 7.75 12.45
N GLY A 73 7.03 7.65 13.39
CA GLY A 73 7.75 6.39 13.54
C GLY A 73 8.89 6.21 12.57
N TYR A 74 9.36 7.29 11.96
CA TYR A 74 10.52 7.19 11.09
C TYR A 74 11.78 7.20 11.94
N LYS A 75 12.82 6.60 11.42
CA LYS A 75 14.00 6.37 12.21
C LYS A 75 14.75 7.66 12.55
N ASP A 76 14.72 8.66 11.68
CA ASP A 76 15.36 9.92 11.95
C ASP A 76 14.75 11.00 11.08
N ARG A 77 15.25 12.23 11.28
CA ARG A 77 14.69 13.37 10.56
C ARG A 77 14.91 13.25 9.06
N GLN A 78 16.00 12.64 8.67
CA GLN A 78 16.29 12.52 7.25
C GLN A 78 15.29 11.59 6.57
N ALA A 79 14.94 10.50 7.25
CA ALA A 79 13.93 9.60 6.72
C ALA A 79 12.59 10.31 6.56
N ALA A 80 12.23 11.17 7.50
CA ALA A 80 11.00 11.94 7.39
C ALA A 80 11.04 12.90 6.21
N GLN A 81 12.17 13.56 6.02
CA GLN A 81 12.32 14.47 4.89
C GLN A 81 12.21 13.73 3.57
N GLN A 82 12.87 12.60 3.47
CA GLN A 82 12.83 11.81 2.24
C GLN A 82 11.43 11.31 1.96
N ARG A 83 10.74 10.89 3.01
CA ARG A 83 9.37 10.42 2.85
C ARG A 83 8.48 11.55 2.35
N HIS A 84 8.63 12.74 2.91
CA HIS A 84 7.83 13.88 2.49
C HIS A 84 8.07 14.21 1.03
N GLN A 85 9.33 14.17 0.61
CA GLN A 85 9.65 14.42 -0.79
C GLN A 85 9.07 13.36 -1.70
N ALA A 86 9.14 12.10 -1.26
CA ALA A 86 8.56 11.02 -2.04
C ALA A 86 7.05 11.17 -2.16
N LEU A 87 6.40 11.60 -1.09
CA LEU A 87 4.97 11.83 -1.12
C LEU A 87 4.61 12.95 -2.09
N ALA A 88 5.38 14.02 -2.07
CA ALA A 88 5.12 15.13 -2.97
C ALA A 88 5.18 14.67 -4.42
N ARG A 89 6.19 13.86 -4.74
CA ARG A 89 6.30 13.37 -6.10
C ARG A 89 5.18 12.40 -6.45
N ALA A 90 4.83 11.53 -5.52
CA ALA A 90 3.81 10.54 -5.78
C ALA A 90 2.43 11.16 -5.95
N LEU A 91 2.19 12.27 -5.29
CA LEU A 91 0.90 12.93 -5.34
C LEU A 91 0.81 13.95 -6.49
N GLU A 92 1.88 14.15 -7.17
CA GLU A 92 1.89 15.09 -8.28
C GLU A 92 1.07 14.54 -9.44
N PRO A 93 0.21 15.35 -10.05
CA PRO A 93 -0.59 14.84 -11.16
C PRO A 93 0.29 14.49 -12.35
N PRO A 94 0.04 13.35 -12.97
CA PRO A 94 0.89 12.96 -14.10
C PRO A 94 0.78 13.90 -15.27
N SER A 95 -0.33 14.58 -15.43
CA SER A 95 -0.49 15.44 -16.57
C SER A 95 0.45 16.62 -16.57
N ARG A 96 1.08 16.92 -15.43
CA ARG A 96 1.99 17.98 -15.40
C ARG A 96 3.23 17.67 -16.08
N THR A 97 3.54 16.46 -16.26
CA THR A 97 4.82 16.12 -16.77
C THR A 97 4.92 16.17 -18.23
N ARG A 98 4.00 16.38 -18.90
CA ARG A 98 4.10 16.21 -20.23
C ARG A 98 4.34 17.25 -20.94
N PRO A 99 4.41 17.95 -20.77
CA PRO A 99 4.56 18.96 -21.60
C PRO A 99 5.58 19.11 -22.46
N ARG A 100 5.88 19.01 -22.63
CA ARG A 100 6.62 19.19 -23.22
C ARG A 100 6.82 18.80 -24.13
N GLN A 101 6.63 18.62 -24.35
CA GLN A 101 6.85 18.17 -25.14
C GLN A 101 6.65 18.54 -26.08
N LEU A 102 6.39 19.00 -26.20
CA LEU A 102 6.37 19.21 -27.15
C LEU A 102 6.79 19.32 -27.69
#